data_3a572fafe8ab9242728401540f3f7047
#
_entry.id   3a572fafe8ab9242728401540f3f7047
#
_cell.length_a   1.000
_cell.length_b   1.000
_cell.length_c   1.000
_cell.angle_alpha   90.00
_cell.angle_beta   90.00
_cell.angle_gamma   90.00
#
_symmetry.space_group_name_H-M   'P 1'
#
loop_
_entity.id
_entity.type
_entity.pdbx_description
1 polymer ?
#
loop_
_entity_poly.entity_id
_entity_poly.type
_entity_poly.pdbx_seq_one_letter_code
_entity_poly.pdbx_strand_id
1 'polypeptide(L)'
;AANYTLISDRIAPSGAVSGAAVKADGYGLGVKPVVRALWAAGCRDFFVAHPGEGIAVREELKDARVHVLNGPISNAINDYVYHDLIPVLNSLDDIALWQHACRDRNRKFKADIHIDTGMCRLGLDLTETQTLLSDAPALLDNIDVQLVMSHLASADDVNSPQSAQQLSMFKSAFDKLGIGKQSLCNSSGVFLGPD
;
A
#
# COMPACT_ATOMS: atom_id res chain seq x y z
N ALA A 1 -3.98 11.68 16.45
CA ALA A 1 -3.30 12.77 15.73
C ALA A 1 -1.84 12.94 16.17
N ALA A 2 -1.53 13.08 17.48
CA ALA A 2 -0.16 13.35 17.94
C ALA A 2 0.90 12.37 17.39
N ASN A 3 0.66 11.06 17.48
CA ASN A 3 1.59 10.06 16.92
C ASN A 3 1.78 10.21 15.41
N TYR A 4 0.71 10.53 14.67
CA TYR A 4 0.79 10.78 13.24
C TYR A 4 1.69 12.00 12.95
N THR A 5 1.47 13.10 13.67
CA THR A 5 2.29 14.33 13.52
C THR A 5 3.76 14.05 13.83
N LEU A 6 4.06 13.33 14.91
CA LEU A 6 5.43 12.97 15.26
C LEU A 6 6.14 12.16 14.17
N ILE A 7 5.47 11.17 13.59
CA ILE A 7 6.02 10.37 12.48
C ILE A 7 6.19 11.24 11.24
N SER A 8 5.19 12.04 10.88
CA SER A 8 5.25 12.94 9.73
C SER A 8 6.38 13.95 9.82
N ASP A 9 6.57 14.56 10.98
CA ASP A 9 7.66 15.53 11.23
C ASP A 9 9.03 14.85 11.11
N ARG A 10 9.15 13.61 11.59
CA ARG A 10 10.40 12.84 11.50
C ARG A 10 10.82 12.52 10.08
N ILE A 11 9.87 12.17 9.20
CA ILE A 11 10.16 11.79 7.81
C ILE A 11 10.14 12.98 6.85
N ALA A 12 9.61 14.12 7.24
CA ALA A 12 9.50 15.31 6.39
C ALA A 12 10.82 15.75 5.74
N PRO A 13 12.00 15.70 6.42
CA PRO A 13 13.27 16.05 5.80
C PRO A 13 13.65 15.20 4.58
N SER A 14 13.15 13.96 4.48
CA SER A 14 13.38 13.08 3.31
C SER A 14 12.42 13.33 2.16
N GLY A 15 11.41 14.19 2.33
CA GLY A 15 10.31 14.39 1.38
C GLY A 15 9.27 13.26 1.38
N ALA A 16 9.40 12.28 2.27
CA ALA A 16 8.42 11.21 2.41
C ALA A 16 7.14 11.71 3.09
N VAL A 17 6.03 11.01 2.85
CA VAL A 17 4.74 11.29 3.48
C VAL A 17 4.25 10.08 4.27
N SER A 18 3.57 10.34 5.39
CA SER A 18 2.95 9.30 6.20
C SER A 18 1.58 8.93 5.68
N GLY A 19 1.31 7.62 5.54
CA GLY A 19 -0.04 7.07 5.50
C GLY A 19 -0.48 6.54 6.87
N ALA A 20 -1.76 6.22 7.01
CA ALA A 20 -2.30 5.69 8.25
C ALA A 20 -3.08 4.38 8.03
N ALA A 21 -2.71 3.33 8.74
CA ALA A 21 -3.51 2.11 8.81
C ALA A 21 -4.69 2.33 9.77
N VAL A 22 -5.91 2.16 9.24
CA VAL A 22 -7.17 2.36 9.98
C VAL A 22 -8.12 1.16 9.89
N LYS A 23 -7.58 0.00 9.52
CA LYS A 23 -8.29 -1.28 9.47
C LYS A 23 -8.86 -1.68 10.82
N ALA A 24 -9.73 -2.69 10.84
CA ALA A 24 -10.42 -3.20 12.04
C ALA A 24 -11.10 -2.07 12.83
N ASP A 25 -11.93 -1.27 12.11
CA ASP A 25 -12.63 -0.12 12.67
C ASP A 25 -11.71 0.86 13.43
N GLY A 26 -10.60 1.25 12.80
CA GLY A 26 -9.58 2.11 13.41
C GLY A 26 -8.89 1.45 14.61
N TYR A 27 -8.61 0.14 14.50
CA TYR A 27 -8.12 -0.69 15.61
C TYR A 27 -9.05 -0.69 16.83
N GLY A 28 -10.36 -0.70 16.59
CA GLY A 28 -11.39 -0.73 17.63
C GLY A 28 -11.73 0.64 18.24
N LEU A 29 -11.16 1.73 17.72
CA LEU A 29 -11.43 3.09 18.21
C LEU A 29 -12.59 3.78 17.47
N GLY A 30 -13.17 3.09 16.47
CA GLY A 30 -14.13 3.66 15.56
C GLY A 30 -13.46 4.38 14.38
N VAL A 31 -13.69 3.91 13.14
CA VAL A 31 -13.00 4.45 11.95
C VAL A 31 -13.32 5.93 11.74
N LYS A 32 -14.60 6.34 11.89
CA LYS A 32 -15.04 7.71 11.60
C LYS A 32 -14.30 8.78 12.40
N PRO A 33 -14.25 8.75 13.76
CA PRO A 33 -13.51 9.74 14.53
C PRO A 33 -12.00 9.67 14.27
N VAL A 34 -11.44 8.47 14.04
CA VAL A 34 -10.02 8.29 13.77
C VAL A 34 -9.62 8.95 12.44
N VAL A 35 -10.35 8.70 11.34
CA VAL A 35 -9.98 9.24 10.03
C VAL A 35 -10.18 10.76 9.97
N ARG A 36 -11.21 11.31 10.64
CA ARG A 36 -11.39 12.77 10.76
C ARG A 36 -10.22 13.43 11.47
N ALA A 37 -9.78 12.85 12.59
CA ALA A 37 -8.65 13.38 13.36
C ALA A 37 -7.32 13.30 12.59
N LEU A 38 -7.09 12.21 11.84
CA LEU A 38 -5.91 12.03 11.00
C LEU A 38 -5.93 12.96 9.79
N TRP A 39 -7.10 13.14 9.15
CA TRP A 39 -7.28 14.08 8.04
C TRP A 39 -6.98 15.51 8.45
N ALA A 40 -7.49 15.94 9.61
CA ALA A 40 -7.21 17.25 10.17
C ALA A 40 -5.71 17.44 10.50
N ALA A 41 -4.99 16.34 10.83
CA ALA A 41 -3.55 16.35 11.04
C ALA A 41 -2.72 16.26 9.74
N GLY A 42 -3.36 16.24 8.56
CA GLY A 42 -2.68 16.25 7.27
C GLY A 42 -2.56 14.89 6.58
N CYS A 43 -3.05 13.80 7.16
CA CYS A 43 -3.06 12.48 6.51
C CYS A 43 -3.94 12.50 5.26
N ARG A 44 -3.47 11.87 4.18
CA ARG A 44 -4.20 11.76 2.91
C ARG A 44 -4.30 10.32 2.40
N ASP A 45 -3.44 9.43 2.89
CA ASP A 45 -3.36 8.02 2.53
C ASP A 45 -3.83 7.16 3.70
N PHE A 46 -4.88 6.37 3.48
CA PHE A 46 -5.50 5.52 4.49
C PHE A 46 -5.47 4.06 4.03
N PHE A 47 -4.96 3.18 4.88
CA PHE A 47 -4.83 1.77 4.59
C PHE A 47 -5.84 0.96 5.40
N VAL A 48 -6.64 0.17 4.71
CA VAL A 48 -7.66 -0.71 5.29
C VAL A 48 -7.43 -2.17 4.86
N ALA A 49 -8.04 -3.13 5.52
CA ALA A 49 -7.89 -4.53 5.16
C ALA A 49 -8.83 -4.93 4.01
N HIS A 50 -10.07 -4.50 4.04
CA HIS A 50 -11.14 -4.95 3.14
C HIS A 50 -11.89 -3.79 2.49
N PRO A 51 -12.54 -4.01 1.32
CA PRO A 51 -13.26 -2.94 0.61
C PRO A 51 -14.39 -2.31 1.44
N GLY A 52 -15.10 -3.08 2.27
CA GLY A 52 -16.13 -2.54 3.16
C GLY A 52 -15.61 -1.49 4.16
N GLU A 53 -14.40 -1.70 4.69
CA GLU A 53 -13.74 -0.69 5.53
C GLU A 53 -13.36 0.54 4.71
N GLY A 54 -12.90 0.33 3.46
CA GLY A 54 -12.57 1.40 2.52
C GLY A 54 -13.77 2.28 2.17
N ILE A 55 -14.94 1.68 1.99
CA ILE A 55 -16.20 2.39 1.77
C ILE A 55 -16.52 3.28 2.98
N ALA A 56 -16.39 2.75 4.20
CA ALA A 56 -16.63 3.53 5.42
C ALA A 56 -15.67 4.75 5.55
N VAL A 57 -14.40 4.61 5.13
CA VAL A 57 -13.46 5.74 5.05
C VAL A 57 -13.89 6.74 3.98
N ARG A 58 -14.28 6.26 2.78
CA ARG A 58 -14.71 7.10 1.65
C ARG A 58 -15.97 7.90 1.97
N GLU A 59 -16.92 7.34 2.72
CA GLU A 59 -18.12 8.05 3.18
C GLU A 59 -17.78 9.27 4.03
N GLU A 60 -16.73 9.16 4.86
CA GLU A 60 -16.28 10.27 5.72
C GLU A 60 -15.36 11.26 4.99
N LEU A 61 -14.50 10.76 4.09
CA LEU A 61 -13.43 11.51 3.44
C LEU A 61 -13.44 11.28 1.93
N LYS A 62 -14.14 12.15 1.20
CA LYS A 62 -14.32 12.00 -0.26
C LYS A 62 -13.02 12.06 -1.06
N ASP A 63 -12.05 12.84 -0.60
CA ASP A 63 -10.79 13.10 -1.33
C ASP A 63 -9.60 12.27 -0.79
N ALA A 64 -9.84 11.34 0.14
CA ALA A 64 -8.79 10.48 0.67
C ALA A 64 -8.31 9.47 -0.40
N ARG A 65 -7.03 9.11 -0.38
CA ARG A 65 -6.55 7.91 -1.06
C ARG A 65 -6.74 6.73 -0.11
N VAL A 66 -7.53 5.75 -0.56
CA VAL A 66 -7.92 4.61 0.27
C VAL A 66 -7.36 3.33 -0.34
N HIS A 67 -6.39 2.74 0.33
CA HIS A 67 -5.65 1.56 -0.10
C HIS A 67 -6.19 0.32 0.62
N VAL A 68 -6.53 -0.74 -0.14
CA VAL A 68 -7.11 -1.97 0.41
C VAL A 68 -6.06 -3.09 0.37
N LEU A 69 -5.54 -3.45 1.55
CA LEU A 69 -4.35 -4.29 1.71
C LEU A 69 -4.52 -5.74 1.24
N ASN A 70 -5.72 -6.32 1.37
CA ASN A 70 -5.94 -7.73 1.06
C ASN A 70 -6.24 -8.00 -0.43
N GLY A 71 -5.93 -7.04 -1.30
CA GLY A 71 -6.08 -7.20 -2.75
C GLY A 71 -7.51 -7.04 -3.26
N PRO A 72 -7.70 -7.18 -4.59
CA PRO A 72 -9.01 -7.12 -5.19
C PRO A 72 -9.79 -8.41 -4.92
N ILE A 73 -11.09 -8.29 -4.73
CA ILE A 73 -12.00 -9.42 -4.57
C ILE A 73 -12.94 -9.43 -5.76
N SER A 74 -13.04 -10.55 -6.48
CA SER A 74 -13.74 -10.64 -7.77
C SER A 74 -15.21 -10.18 -7.72
N ASN A 75 -15.91 -10.50 -6.65
CA ASN A 75 -17.31 -10.08 -6.47
C ASN A 75 -17.46 -8.64 -5.94
N ALA A 76 -16.38 -7.96 -5.58
CA ALA A 76 -16.37 -6.58 -5.08
C ALA A 76 -15.69 -5.58 -6.05
N ILE A 77 -15.34 -5.99 -7.27
CA ILE A 77 -14.66 -5.10 -8.26
C ILE A 77 -15.47 -3.81 -8.49
N ASN A 78 -16.79 -3.91 -8.55
CA ASN A 78 -17.64 -2.74 -8.74
C ASN A 78 -17.54 -1.75 -7.56
N ASP A 79 -17.37 -2.23 -6.34
CA ASP A 79 -17.20 -1.39 -5.15
C ASP A 79 -15.87 -0.63 -5.21
N TYR A 80 -14.78 -1.29 -5.64
CA TYR A 80 -13.50 -0.62 -5.84
C TYR A 80 -13.62 0.51 -6.87
N VAL A 81 -14.27 0.24 -8.00
CA VAL A 81 -14.41 1.23 -9.07
C VAL A 81 -15.34 2.38 -8.66
N TYR A 82 -16.48 2.07 -8.04
CA TYR A 82 -17.47 3.07 -7.67
C TYR A 82 -16.97 4.00 -6.56
N HIS A 83 -16.25 3.45 -5.58
CA HIS A 83 -15.76 4.20 -4.42
C HIS A 83 -14.31 4.70 -4.60
N ASP A 84 -13.70 4.57 -5.79
CA ASP A 84 -12.29 4.93 -6.07
C ASP A 84 -11.35 4.36 -4.99
N LEU A 85 -11.47 3.05 -4.70
CA LEU A 85 -10.58 2.33 -3.80
C LEU A 85 -9.38 1.80 -4.58
N ILE A 86 -8.21 1.81 -3.96
CA ILE A 86 -6.94 1.39 -4.54
C ILE A 86 -6.59 0.01 -4.00
N PRO A 87 -6.74 -1.08 -4.78
CA PRO A 87 -6.32 -2.40 -4.32
C PRO A 87 -4.80 -2.50 -4.26
N VAL A 88 -4.31 -3.19 -3.24
CA VAL A 88 -2.92 -3.61 -3.14
C VAL A 88 -2.81 -5.01 -3.75
N LEU A 89 -2.12 -5.13 -4.88
CA LEU A 89 -1.97 -6.39 -5.63
C LEU A 89 -0.87 -7.22 -4.99
N ASN A 90 -1.25 -8.38 -4.45
CA ASN A 90 -0.37 -9.25 -3.65
C ASN A 90 0.10 -10.51 -4.39
N SER A 91 -0.39 -10.76 -5.61
CA SER A 91 -0.06 -11.92 -6.43
C SER A 91 -0.22 -11.59 -7.91
N LEU A 92 0.30 -12.46 -8.78
CA LEU A 92 0.05 -12.36 -10.23
C LEU A 92 -1.44 -12.56 -10.57
N ASP A 93 -2.16 -13.35 -9.78
CA ASP A 93 -3.61 -13.53 -9.94
C ASP A 93 -4.37 -12.22 -9.62
N ASP A 94 -3.96 -11.49 -8.57
CA ASP A 94 -4.51 -10.16 -8.28
C ASP A 94 -4.27 -9.18 -9.41
N ILE A 95 -3.06 -9.18 -9.98
CA ILE A 95 -2.70 -8.35 -11.14
C ILE A 95 -3.60 -8.70 -12.33
N ALA A 96 -3.74 -9.98 -12.65
CA ALA A 96 -4.57 -10.43 -13.76
C ALA A 96 -6.06 -10.05 -13.56
N LEU A 97 -6.58 -10.24 -12.36
CA LEU A 97 -7.95 -9.87 -12.00
C LEU A 97 -8.18 -8.36 -12.17
N TRP A 98 -7.27 -7.53 -11.68
CA TRP A 98 -7.41 -6.08 -11.77
C TRP A 98 -7.22 -5.56 -13.19
N GLN A 99 -6.25 -6.13 -13.94
CA GLN A 99 -6.04 -5.81 -15.35
C GLN A 99 -7.28 -6.13 -16.19
N HIS A 100 -7.92 -7.30 -15.95
CA HIS A 100 -9.17 -7.65 -16.59
C HIS A 100 -10.27 -6.62 -16.32
N ALA A 101 -10.42 -6.21 -15.05
CA ALA A 101 -11.39 -5.17 -14.67
C ALA A 101 -11.14 -3.81 -15.35
N CYS A 102 -9.87 -3.46 -15.57
CA CYS A 102 -9.48 -2.25 -16.32
C CYS A 102 -9.85 -2.36 -17.80
N ARG A 103 -9.50 -3.50 -18.43
CA ARG A 103 -9.77 -3.77 -19.86
C ARG A 103 -11.26 -3.79 -20.17
N ASP A 104 -12.06 -4.49 -19.36
CA ASP A 104 -13.51 -4.59 -19.53
C ASP A 104 -14.20 -3.21 -19.54
N ARG A 105 -13.63 -2.26 -18.79
CA ARG A 105 -14.16 -0.89 -18.69
C ARG A 105 -13.46 0.10 -19.58
N ASN A 106 -12.48 -0.36 -20.38
CA ASN A 106 -11.62 0.45 -21.25
C ASN A 106 -11.07 1.69 -20.51
N ARG A 107 -10.61 1.49 -19.28
CA ARG A 107 -10.14 2.56 -18.40
C ARG A 107 -9.00 2.08 -17.51
N LYS A 108 -8.00 2.96 -17.29
CA LYS A 108 -6.96 2.74 -16.27
C LYS A 108 -7.54 3.03 -14.89
N PHE A 109 -7.32 2.08 -13.97
CA PHE A 109 -7.62 2.26 -12.56
C PHE A 109 -6.35 2.16 -11.74
N LYS A 110 -6.35 2.90 -10.61
CA LYS A 110 -5.24 2.90 -9.66
C LYS A 110 -5.09 1.54 -8.99
N ALA A 111 -3.85 1.16 -8.71
CA ALA A 111 -3.51 0.04 -7.84
C ALA A 111 -2.14 0.25 -7.21
N ASP A 112 -1.86 -0.48 -6.14
CA ASP A 112 -0.52 -0.61 -5.57
C ASP A 112 0.00 -2.01 -5.84
N ILE A 113 1.33 -2.19 -5.87
CA ILE A 113 1.99 -3.49 -5.98
C ILE A 113 2.69 -3.77 -4.67
N HIS A 114 2.47 -4.94 -4.10
CA HIS A 114 3.13 -5.39 -2.89
C HIS A 114 4.14 -6.50 -3.21
N ILE A 115 5.40 -6.28 -2.87
CA ILE A 115 6.49 -7.24 -3.02
C ILE A 115 6.83 -7.79 -1.64
N ASP A 116 6.77 -9.11 -1.46
CA ASP A 116 7.23 -9.74 -0.23
C ASP A 116 8.75 -9.84 -0.23
N THR A 117 9.37 -9.11 0.66
CA THR A 117 10.82 -9.10 0.85
C THR A 117 11.28 -9.88 2.08
N GLY A 118 10.38 -10.70 2.65
CA GLY A 118 10.73 -11.57 3.77
C GLY A 118 9.82 -11.47 4.99
N MET A 119 8.66 -10.84 4.88
CA MET A 119 7.63 -10.90 5.92
C MET A 119 6.76 -12.17 5.81
N CYS A 120 6.67 -12.75 4.61
CA CYS A 120 5.96 -14.01 4.32
C CYS A 120 4.48 -14.01 4.75
N ARG A 121 3.78 -12.90 4.47
CA ARG A 121 2.37 -12.75 4.82
C ARG A 121 1.49 -12.37 3.63
N LEU A 122 1.83 -11.32 2.92
CA LEU A 122 1.20 -10.80 1.72
C LEU A 122 2.28 -10.26 0.78
N GLY A 123 1.94 -10.11 -0.49
CA GLY A 123 2.83 -9.60 -1.51
C GLY A 123 3.33 -10.71 -2.45
N LEU A 124 3.72 -10.31 -3.66
CA LEU A 124 4.34 -11.18 -4.63
C LEU A 124 5.58 -11.82 -4.03
N ASP A 125 5.67 -13.14 -4.08
CA ASP A 125 6.86 -13.87 -3.66
C ASP A 125 8.03 -13.63 -4.64
N LEU A 126 9.17 -14.27 -4.37
CA LEU A 126 10.36 -14.10 -5.22
C LEU A 126 10.11 -14.49 -6.68
N THR A 127 9.40 -15.58 -6.91
CA THR A 127 9.11 -16.13 -8.25
C THR A 127 8.14 -15.21 -9.00
N GLU A 128 7.07 -14.82 -8.35
CA GLU A 128 6.09 -13.87 -8.91
C GLU A 128 6.73 -12.50 -9.17
N THR A 129 7.57 -12.02 -8.26
CA THR A 129 8.33 -10.78 -8.44
C THR A 129 9.24 -10.85 -9.66
N GLN A 130 9.96 -11.97 -9.87
CA GLN A 130 10.80 -12.18 -11.05
C GLN A 130 9.98 -12.20 -12.34
N THR A 131 8.83 -12.85 -12.32
CA THR A 131 7.89 -12.89 -13.45
C THR A 131 7.38 -11.47 -13.76
N LEU A 132 6.94 -10.72 -12.75
CA LEU A 132 6.52 -9.34 -12.91
C LEU A 132 7.64 -8.48 -13.53
N LEU A 133 8.86 -8.57 -13.02
CA LEU A 133 10.00 -7.79 -13.51
C LEU A 133 10.41 -8.16 -14.95
N SER A 134 10.15 -9.38 -15.40
CA SER A 134 10.46 -9.82 -16.77
C SER A 134 9.46 -9.31 -17.80
N ASP A 135 8.21 -9.08 -17.43
CA ASP A 135 7.13 -8.71 -18.34
C ASP A 135 6.17 -7.63 -17.78
N ALA A 136 6.73 -6.71 -17.00
CA ALA A 136 5.96 -5.63 -16.39
C ALA A 136 5.09 -4.83 -17.37
N PRO A 137 5.56 -4.48 -18.60
CA PRO A 137 4.72 -3.73 -19.53
C PRO A 137 3.44 -4.46 -19.93
N ALA A 138 3.47 -5.78 -20.10
CA ALA A 138 2.28 -6.56 -20.46
C ALA A 138 1.39 -6.84 -19.23
N LEU A 139 1.99 -7.19 -18.09
CA LEU A 139 1.26 -7.52 -16.87
C LEU A 139 0.57 -6.29 -16.25
N LEU A 140 1.16 -5.10 -16.39
CA LEU A 140 0.64 -3.86 -15.82
C LEU A 140 -0.08 -2.97 -16.84
N ASP A 141 -0.32 -3.48 -18.05
CA ASP A 141 -1.07 -2.74 -19.05
C ASP A 141 -2.46 -2.36 -18.52
N ASN A 142 -2.82 -1.08 -18.70
CA ASN A 142 -4.05 -0.47 -18.17
C ASN A 142 -4.16 -0.36 -16.64
N ILE A 143 -3.10 -0.65 -15.88
CA ILE A 143 -3.05 -0.38 -14.44
C ILE A 143 -2.27 0.92 -14.20
N ASP A 144 -2.82 1.80 -13.35
CA ASP A 144 -2.17 3.05 -12.90
C ASP A 144 -1.52 2.80 -11.54
N VAL A 145 -0.25 2.34 -11.54
CA VAL A 145 0.47 1.97 -10.32
C VAL A 145 0.82 3.22 -9.51
N GLN A 146 0.26 3.32 -8.29
CA GLN A 146 0.48 4.43 -7.38
C GLN A 146 1.67 4.17 -6.46
N LEU A 147 1.69 3.03 -5.78
CA LEU A 147 2.75 2.62 -4.88
C LEU A 147 3.32 1.26 -5.31
N VAL A 148 4.62 1.10 -5.13
CA VAL A 148 5.27 -0.19 -4.96
C VAL A 148 5.67 -0.28 -3.51
N MET A 149 5.19 -1.32 -2.82
CA MET A 149 5.33 -1.41 -1.38
C MET A 149 5.87 -2.76 -0.92
N SER A 150 6.45 -2.75 0.26
CA SER A 150 6.76 -3.93 1.04
C SER A 150 6.49 -3.64 2.52
N HIS A 151 6.77 -4.59 3.41
CA HIS A 151 6.54 -4.42 4.84
C HIS A 151 7.67 -5.04 5.65
N LEU A 152 8.25 -4.24 6.56
CA LEU A 152 9.33 -4.70 7.43
C LEU A 152 8.79 -5.64 8.50
N ALA A 153 9.44 -6.80 8.64
CA ALA A 153 9.02 -7.84 9.58
C ALA A 153 9.55 -7.62 10.99
N SER A 154 10.75 -7.06 11.14
CA SER A 154 11.48 -6.98 12.41
C SER A 154 12.02 -5.56 12.68
N ALA A 155 11.26 -4.53 12.30
CA ALA A 155 11.69 -3.14 12.46
C ALA A 155 11.67 -2.64 13.91
N ASP A 156 11.11 -3.40 14.83
CA ASP A 156 11.12 -3.19 16.28
C ASP A 156 12.43 -3.68 16.94
N ASP A 157 13.21 -4.52 16.25
CA ASP A 157 14.55 -4.93 16.67
C ASP A 157 15.62 -4.24 15.82
N VAL A 158 16.25 -3.20 16.38
CA VAL A 158 17.30 -2.41 15.70
C VAL A 158 18.56 -3.23 15.39
N ASN A 159 18.76 -4.37 16.04
CA ASN A 159 19.91 -5.25 15.82
C ASN A 159 19.62 -6.34 14.78
N SER A 160 18.37 -6.50 14.36
CA SER A 160 18.00 -7.49 13.36
C SER A 160 18.56 -7.10 11.98
N PRO A 161 19.32 -7.99 11.31
CA PRO A 161 19.80 -7.73 9.94
C PRO A 161 18.66 -7.81 8.91
N GLN A 162 17.48 -8.31 9.28
CA GLN A 162 16.37 -8.57 8.37
C GLN A 162 15.85 -7.27 7.73
N SER A 163 15.75 -6.18 8.48
CA SER A 163 15.28 -4.90 7.93
C SER A 163 16.21 -4.37 6.82
N ALA A 164 17.52 -4.46 7.00
CA ALA A 164 18.50 -4.08 5.98
C ALA A 164 18.44 -5.00 4.74
N GLN A 165 18.25 -6.30 4.93
CA GLN A 165 18.07 -7.26 3.83
C GLN A 165 16.78 -6.96 3.06
N GLN A 166 15.66 -6.74 3.74
CA GLN A 166 14.39 -6.37 3.12
C GLN A 166 14.49 -5.07 2.31
N LEU A 167 15.15 -4.05 2.87
CA LEU A 167 15.40 -2.78 2.17
C LEU A 167 16.21 -2.99 0.88
N SER A 168 17.29 -3.78 0.93
CA SER A 168 18.12 -4.08 -0.24
C SER A 168 17.34 -4.79 -1.33
N MET A 169 16.56 -5.81 -0.96
CA MET A 169 15.69 -6.54 -1.89
C MET A 169 14.63 -5.63 -2.50
N PHE A 170 13.99 -4.82 -1.68
CA PHE A 170 12.97 -3.87 -2.11
C PHE A 170 13.51 -2.84 -3.10
N LYS A 171 14.63 -2.18 -2.77
CA LYS A 171 15.30 -1.22 -3.66
C LYS A 171 15.64 -1.86 -5.01
N SER A 172 16.24 -3.05 -5.00
CA SER A 172 16.59 -3.77 -6.24
C SER A 172 15.38 -4.07 -7.13
N ALA A 173 14.26 -4.46 -6.54
CA ALA A 173 13.02 -4.74 -7.29
C ALA A 173 12.39 -3.43 -7.80
N PHE A 174 12.33 -2.41 -6.96
CA PHE A 174 11.76 -1.11 -7.31
C PHE A 174 12.52 -0.43 -8.45
N ASP A 175 13.87 -0.42 -8.39
CA ASP A 175 14.71 0.20 -9.42
C ASP A 175 14.53 -0.47 -10.79
N LYS A 176 14.31 -1.79 -10.81
CA LYS A 176 14.03 -2.53 -12.04
C LYS A 176 12.62 -2.27 -12.57
N LEU A 177 11.65 -2.12 -11.68
CA LEU A 177 10.27 -1.87 -12.07
C LEU A 177 10.07 -0.44 -12.59
N GLY A 178 10.72 0.55 -11.96
CA GLY A 178 10.81 1.94 -12.42
C GLY A 178 9.48 2.70 -12.48
N ILE A 179 8.47 2.29 -11.71
CA ILE A 179 7.13 2.89 -11.69
C ILE A 179 6.62 3.09 -10.27
N GLY A 180 5.63 3.98 -10.11
CA GLY A 180 5.00 4.27 -8.82
C GLY A 180 5.92 5.00 -7.84
N LYS A 181 5.51 5.03 -6.57
CA LYS A 181 6.29 5.57 -5.44
C LYS A 181 6.63 4.45 -4.48
N GLN A 182 7.74 4.60 -3.76
CA GLN A 182 8.17 3.61 -2.76
C GLN A 182 7.38 3.72 -1.46
N SER A 183 7.03 2.58 -0.85
CA SER A 183 6.44 2.50 0.48
C SER A 183 6.98 1.25 1.20
N LEU A 184 7.77 1.43 2.26
CA LEU A 184 8.40 0.31 2.98
C LEU A 184 8.17 0.36 4.49
N CYS A 185 8.42 1.53 5.11
CA CYS A 185 8.49 1.63 6.55
C CYS A 185 7.11 1.55 7.22
N ASN A 186 7.00 0.67 8.21
CA ASN A 186 5.99 0.78 9.26
C ASN A 186 6.42 1.80 10.32
N SER A 187 5.62 1.99 11.38
CA SER A 187 5.94 2.97 12.43
C SER A 187 7.29 2.74 13.08
N SER A 188 7.69 1.49 13.33
CA SER A 188 9.01 1.16 13.91
C SER A 188 10.13 1.44 12.92
N GLY A 189 9.93 1.12 11.64
CA GLY A 189 10.92 1.34 10.58
C GLY A 189 11.34 2.80 10.42
N VAL A 190 10.43 3.74 10.71
CA VAL A 190 10.74 5.18 10.70
C VAL A 190 11.83 5.56 11.72
N PHE A 191 12.05 4.74 12.75
CA PHE A 191 13.04 4.99 13.80
C PHE A 191 14.36 4.23 13.59
N LEU A 192 14.48 3.41 12.55
CA LEU A 192 15.74 2.70 12.25
C LEU A 192 16.82 3.63 11.67
N GLY A 193 16.43 4.72 11.03
CA GLY A 193 17.37 5.68 10.43
C GLY A 193 16.85 6.24 9.11
N PRO A 194 17.61 7.16 8.51
CA PRO A 194 17.25 7.79 7.23
C PRO A 194 17.57 6.92 6.00
N ASP A 195 18.27 5.80 6.17
CA ASP A 195 18.78 4.96 5.06
C ASP A 195 17.81 3.89 4.60
#